data_05712e1dc2e72b3d796401610e66938a
#
_entry.id   05712e1dc2e72b3d796401610e66938a
#
_cell.length_a   1.000
_cell.length_b   1.000
_cell.length_c   1.000
_cell.angle_alpha   90.00
_cell.angle_beta   90.00
_cell.angle_gamma   90.00
#
_symmetry.space_group_name_H-M   'P 1'
#
loop_
_entity.id
_entity.type
_entity.pdbx_description
1 polymer ?
#
loop_
_entity_poly.entity_id
_entity_poly.type
_entity_poly.pdbx_seq_one_letter_code
_entity_poly.pdbx_strand_id
1 'polypeptide(L)'
;MAVYTKIDNQDLLSLSNSYKLGKIIKSKGIKKGIENTNYLLKTNKRKFILTIFEKRVQKKDLPFFMNLMEKLNQKKIICPKPLKNSKGKHLSKIKNKPASIVTFLSGSDKNNLNYKNCFDIGKNVAKFHKATSKIKLISIIKIVLILEKILQNFIKLQVK
;
A
#
# COMPACT_ATOMS: atom_id res chain seq x y z
N MET A 1 11.11 -15.54 -0.64
CA MET A 1 11.57 -14.59 -1.69
C MET A 1 10.34 -13.90 -2.26
N ALA A 2 10.19 -12.59 -2.05
CA ALA A 2 8.92 -11.89 -2.30
C ALA A 2 8.91 -11.03 -3.57
N VAL A 3 9.79 -11.31 -4.54
CA VAL A 3 9.79 -10.67 -5.85
C VAL A 3 9.56 -11.75 -6.91
N TYR A 4 8.29 -12.02 -7.20
CA TYR A 4 7.88 -13.02 -8.19
C TYR A 4 7.87 -12.48 -9.63
N THR A 5 7.47 -11.21 -9.78
CA THR A 5 7.42 -10.55 -11.09
C THR A 5 8.54 -9.52 -11.17
N LYS A 6 9.50 -9.76 -12.06
CA LYS A 6 10.57 -8.79 -12.37
C LYS A 6 10.04 -7.71 -13.30
N ILE A 7 10.35 -6.46 -13.01
CA ILE A 7 10.03 -5.30 -13.85
C ILE A 7 11.30 -4.85 -14.59
N ASP A 8 11.13 -4.36 -15.81
CA ASP A 8 12.18 -3.82 -16.65
C ASP A 8 12.06 -2.29 -16.82
N ASN A 9 12.96 -1.71 -17.60
CA ASN A 9 12.98 -0.26 -17.82
C ASN A 9 11.75 0.24 -18.59
N GLN A 10 11.16 -0.59 -19.47
CA GLN A 10 9.94 -0.21 -20.21
C GLN A 10 8.74 -0.17 -19.28
N ASP A 11 8.62 -1.16 -18.37
CA ASP A 11 7.60 -1.16 -17.32
C ASP A 11 7.69 0.12 -16.47
N LEU A 12 8.92 0.48 -16.04
CA LEU A 12 9.17 1.67 -15.23
C LEU A 12 8.81 2.97 -15.96
N LEU A 13 9.15 3.08 -17.24
CA LEU A 13 8.84 4.25 -18.06
C LEU A 13 7.32 4.38 -18.25
N SER A 14 6.65 3.29 -18.58
CA SER A 14 5.20 3.23 -18.73
C SER A 14 4.48 3.66 -17.45
N LEU A 15 4.92 3.17 -16.30
CA LEU A 15 4.38 3.56 -14.99
C LEU A 15 4.61 5.05 -14.69
N SER A 16 5.83 5.54 -14.93
CA SER A 16 6.19 6.93 -14.70
C SER A 16 5.27 7.87 -15.48
N ASN A 17 5.04 7.57 -16.75
CA ASN A 17 4.17 8.36 -17.62
C ASN A 17 2.71 8.26 -17.20
N SER A 18 2.22 7.03 -16.97
CA SER A 18 0.82 6.78 -16.62
C SER A 18 0.40 7.42 -15.30
N TYR A 19 1.26 7.41 -14.29
CA TYR A 19 0.97 7.96 -12.96
C TYR A 19 1.59 9.33 -12.71
N LYS A 20 2.24 9.93 -13.71
CA LYS A 20 2.92 11.24 -13.60
C LYS A 20 3.89 11.30 -12.41
N LEU A 21 4.65 10.23 -12.19
CA LEU A 21 5.55 10.10 -11.03
C LEU A 21 6.79 10.99 -11.12
N GLY A 22 7.14 11.45 -12.31
CA GLY A 22 8.43 12.04 -12.63
C GLY A 22 9.48 10.96 -12.93
N LYS A 23 10.73 11.34 -13.16
CA LYS A 23 11.81 10.40 -13.50
C LYS A 23 12.07 9.43 -12.35
N ILE A 24 11.91 8.12 -12.60
CA ILE A 24 12.28 7.07 -11.64
C ILE A 24 13.80 6.93 -11.67
N ILE A 25 14.45 7.22 -10.55
CA ILE A 25 15.92 7.17 -10.40
C ILE A 25 16.37 5.78 -9.98
N LYS A 26 15.57 5.11 -9.12
CA LYS A 26 15.92 3.79 -8.58
C LYS A 26 14.67 3.00 -8.30
N SER A 27 14.70 1.72 -8.65
CA SER A 27 13.72 0.72 -8.25
C SER A 27 14.42 -0.38 -7.45
N LYS A 28 13.84 -0.78 -6.32
CA LYS A 28 14.38 -1.85 -5.47
C LYS A 28 13.26 -2.79 -5.07
N GLY A 29 13.40 -4.06 -5.39
CA GLY A 29 12.47 -5.10 -4.95
C GLY A 29 12.51 -5.27 -3.43
N ILE A 30 11.33 -5.38 -2.81
CA ILE A 30 11.17 -5.59 -1.38
C ILE A 30 11.04 -7.09 -1.14
N LYS A 31 12.05 -7.68 -0.49
CA LYS A 31 12.09 -9.12 -0.24
C LYS A 31 11.16 -9.59 0.89
N LYS A 32 10.74 -8.68 1.79
CA LYS A 32 9.79 -8.98 2.86
C LYS A 32 8.37 -9.10 2.31
N GLY A 33 7.64 -10.12 2.71
CA GLY A 33 6.28 -10.42 2.27
C GLY A 33 6.22 -11.71 1.44
N ILE A 34 5.05 -12.34 1.41
CA ILE A 34 4.85 -13.67 0.82
C ILE A 34 3.74 -13.73 -0.24
N GLU A 35 3.00 -12.63 -0.46
CA GLU A 35 1.80 -12.67 -1.30
C GLU A 35 1.93 -11.89 -2.61
N ASN A 36 2.55 -10.72 -2.57
CA ASN A 36 2.62 -9.81 -3.70
C ASN A 36 4.06 -9.41 -3.99
N THR A 37 4.34 -9.04 -5.22
CA THR A 37 5.62 -8.43 -5.58
C THR A 37 5.55 -6.93 -5.27
N ASN A 38 6.46 -6.46 -4.42
CA ASN A 38 6.55 -5.05 -4.06
C ASN A 38 7.89 -4.45 -4.48
N TYR A 39 7.85 -3.22 -4.99
CA TYR A 39 9.03 -2.43 -5.30
C TYR A 39 8.97 -1.07 -4.63
N LEU A 40 10.09 -0.65 -4.04
CA LEU A 40 10.32 0.74 -3.68
C LEU A 40 10.78 1.49 -4.94
N LEU A 41 10.00 2.46 -5.37
CA LEU A 41 10.33 3.36 -6.46
C LEU A 41 10.80 4.71 -5.86
N LYS A 42 12.01 5.12 -6.19
CA LYS A 42 12.54 6.46 -5.87
C LYS A 42 12.52 7.31 -7.13
N THR A 43 11.80 8.41 -7.09
CA THR A 43 11.80 9.40 -8.16
C THR A 43 12.61 10.64 -7.75
N ASN A 44 12.78 11.56 -8.67
CA ASN A 44 13.40 12.87 -8.38
C ASN A 44 12.58 13.72 -7.39
N LYS A 45 11.29 13.37 -7.17
CA LYS A 45 10.40 14.14 -6.29
C LYS A 45 10.10 13.41 -4.98
N ARG A 46 9.75 12.12 -5.04
CA ARG A 46 9.21 11.36 -3.90
C ARG A 46 9.57 9.87 -4.00
N LYS A 47 9.19 9.13 -2.95
CA LYS A 47 9.22 7.67 -2.92
C LYS A 47 7.80 7.12 -3.03
N PHE A 48 7.66 5.98 -3.69
CA PHE A 48 6.40 5.27 -3.86
C PHE A 48 6.60 3.77 -3.66
N ILE A 49 5.53 3.06 -3.38
CA ILE A 49 5.50 1.60 -3.41
C ILE A 49 4.65 1.18 -4.61
N LEU A 50 5.25 0.40 -5.49
CA LEU A 50 4.56 -0.35 -6.51
C LEU A 50 4.23 -1.73 -5.95
N THR A 51 2.96 -2.13 -5.99
CA THR A 51 2.51 -3.48 -5.66
C THR A 51 1.96 -4.14 -6.91
N ILE A 52 2.52 -5.29 -7.27
CA ILE A 52 1.99 -6.18 -8.32
C ILE A 52 1.27 -7.30 -7.60
N PHE A 53 -0.04 -7.43 -7.86
CA PHE A 53 -0.87 -8.44 -7.22
C PHE A 53 -0.72 -9.77 -7.92
N GLU A 54 -0.22 -10.75 -7.18
CA GLU A 54 0.01 -12.11 -7.65
C GLU A 54 -1.28 -12.95 -7.55
N LYS A 55 -1.20 -14.24 -7.28
CA LYS A 55 -2.34 -15.17 -7.37
C LYS A 55 -3.34 -15.09 -6.22
N ARG A 56 -2.94 -14.69 -5.01
CA ARG A 56 -3.75 -14.83 -3.78
C ARG A 56 -4.89 -13.82 -3.64
N VAL A 57 -4.81 -12.67 -4.28
CA VAL A 57 -5.84 -11.62 -4.18
C VAL A 57 -6.80 -11.74 -5.35
N GLN A 58 -8.10 -11.84 -5.06
CA GLN A 58 -9.10 -11.85 -6.10
C GLN A 58 -9.15 -10.47 -6.77
N LYS A 59 -9.02 -10.44 -8.09
CA LYS A 59 -8.97 -9.18 -8.88
C LYS A 59 -10.18 -8.30 -8.64
N LYS A 60 -11.37 -8.89 -8.39
CA LYS A 60 -12.62 -8.17 -8.12
C LYS A 60 -12.62 -7.39 -6.80
N ASP A 61 -11.74 -7.74 -5.86
CA ASP A 61 -11.67 -7.09 -4.55
C ASP A 61 -10.70 -5.90 -4.53
N LEU A 62 -9.79 -5.81 -5.51
CA LEU A 62 -8.78 -4.76 -5.57
C LEU A 62 -9.37 -3.33 -5.60
N PRO A 63 -10.43 -3.04 -6.37
CA PRO A 63 -11.05 -1.71 -6.36
C PRO A 63 -11.57 -1.32 -4.97
N PHE A 64 -12.13 -2.28 -4.22
CA PHE A 64 -12.59 -2.05 -2.84
C PHE A 64 -11.42 -1.60 -1.94
N PHE A 65 -10.28 -2.27 -2.01
CA PHE A 65 -9.11 -1.92 -1.20
C PHE A 65 -8.55 -0.55 -1.53
N MET A 66 -8.50 -0.20 -2.81
CA MET A 66 -8.05 1.13 -3.24
C MET A 66 -8.99 2.21 -2.72
N ASN A 67 -10.30 2.02 -2.88
CA ASN A 67 -11.31 2.97 -2.41
C ASN A 67 -11.32 3.09 -0.88
N LEU A 68 -11.10 2.00 -0.16
CA LEU A 68 -11.00 2.03 1.30
C LEU A 68 -9.81 2.89 1.74
N MET A 69 -8.62 2.67 1.18
CA MET A 69 -7.44 3.48 1.50
C MET A 69 -7.67 4.96 1.15
N GLU A 70 -8.31 5.27 0.03
CA GLU A 70 -8.67 6.65 -0.33
C GLU A 70 -9.60 7.29 0.71
N LYS A 71 -10.67 6.59 1.13
CA LYS A 71 -11.58 7.05 2.18
C LYS A 71 -10.92 7.23 3.53
N LEU A 72 -10.01 6.34 3.91
CA LEU A 72 -9.23 6.46 5.14
C LEU A 72 -8.34 7.72 5.12
N ASN A 73 -7.66 7.97 3.99
CA ASN A 73 -6.87 9.19 3.82
C ASN A 73 -7.73 10.46 3.92
N GLN A 74 -8.94 10.48 3.33
CA GLN A 74 -9.89 11.60 3.46
C GLN A 74 -10.28 11.86 4.92
N LYS A 75 -10.38 10.79 5.73
CA LYS A 75 -10.64 10.87 7.18
C LYS A 75 -9.37 11.11 8.02
N LYS A 76 -8.26 11.48 7.38
CA LYS A 76 -6.97 11.75 8.04
C LYS A 76 -6.41 10.55 8.83
N ILE A 77 -6.79 9.34 8.45
CA ILE A 77 -6.16 8.11 8.96
C ILE A 77 -4.86 7.90 8.17
N ILE A 78 -3.76 7.77 8.92
CA ILE A 78 -2.44 7.57 8.31
C ILE A 78 -2.39 6.18 7.67
N CYS A 79 -2.45 6.12 6.36
CA CYS A 79 -2.28 4.90 5.57
C CYS A 79 -1.70 5.26 4.19
N PRO A 80 -1.13 4.30 3.45
CA PRO A 80 -0.66 4.57 2.09
C PRO A 80 -1.80 5.10 1.23
N LYS A 81 -1.57 6.22 0.53
CA LYS A 81 -2.56 6.80 -0.39
C LYS A 81 -2.39 6.18 -1.78
N PRO A 82 -3.41 5.54 -2.36
CA PRO A 82 -3.33 5.04 -3.72
C PRO A 82 -3.35 6.19 -4.72
N LEU A 83 -2.47 6.11 -5.72
CA LEU A 83 -2.40 7.08 -6.80
C LEU A 83 -3.40 6.69 -7.91
N LYS A 84 -3.93 7.70 -8.59
CA LYS A 84 -4.71 7.51 -9.82
C LYS A 84 -3.80 7.71 -11.03
N ASN A 85 -3.94 6.86 -12.01
CA ASN A 85 -3.26 7.01 -13.30
C ASN A 85 -3.93 8.08 -14.18
N SER A 86 -3.40 8.34 -15.36
CA SER A 86 -3.92 9.32 -16.33
C SER A 86 -5.38 9.07 -16.76
N LYS A 87 -5.88 7.84 -16.58
CA LYS A 87 -7.27 7.45 -16.84
C LYS A 87 -8.17 7.53 -15.58
N GLY A 88 -7.69 8.13 -14.49
CA GLY A 88 -8.41 8.24 -13.22
C GLY A 88 -8.53 6.93 -12.42
N LYS A 89 -7.88 5.83 -12.83
CA LYS A 89 -7.97 4.53 -12.19
C LYS A 89 -6.79 4.29 -11.24
N HIS A 90 -7.04 3.66 -10.09
CA HIS A 90 -5.99 3.27 -9.15
C HIS A 90 -5.18 2.06 -9.62
N LEU A 91 -5.79 1.21 -10.43
CA LEU A 91 -5.19 -0.03 -10.91
C LEU A 91 -4.71 0.13 -12.35
N SER A 92 -3.56 -0.44 -12.63
CA SER A 92 -2.97 -0.65 -13.95
C SER A 92 -2.63 -2.12 -14.14
N LYS A 93 -1.99 -2.47 -15.25
CA LYS A 93 -1.47 -3.81 -15.51
C LYS A 93 0.03 -3.74 -15.76
N ILE A 94 0.76 -4.70 -15.19
CA ILE A 94 2.18 -4.97 -15.47
C ILE A 94 2.29 -6.45 -15.76
N LYS A 95 2.81 -6.81 -16.94
CA LYS A 95 2.95 -8.22 -17.37
C LYS A 95 1.67 -9.01 -17.13
N ASN A 96 0.52 -8.42 -17.55
CA ASN A 96 -0.84 -8.98 -17.42
C ASN A 96 -1.35 -9.15 -15.98
N LYS A 97 -0.62 -8.67 -14.97
CA LYS A 97 -1.04 -8.71 -13.57
C LYS A 97 -1.55 -7.34 -13.12
N PRO A 98 -2.58 -7.27 -12.24
CA PRO A 98 -3.01 -6.02 -11.66
C PRO A 98 -1.87 -5.41 -10.83
N ALA A 99 -1.74 -4.10 -10.91
CA ALA A 99 -0.74 -3.36 -10.16
C ALA A 99 -1.31 -2.04 -9.66
N SER A 100 -0.80 -1.55 -8.53
CA SER A 100 -1.13 -0.25 -7.99
C SER A 100 0.12 0.45 -7.48
N ILE A 101 0.07 1.78 -7.45
CA ILE A 101 1.10 2.61 -6.85
C ILE A 101 0.49 3.34 -5.67
N VAL A 102 1.18 3.29 -4.53
CA VAL A 102 0.78 4.01 -3.32
C VAL A 102 1.93 4.89 -2.82
N THR A 103 1.61 5.90 -2.03
CA THR A 103 2.61 6.72 -1.38
C THR A 103 3.47 5.90 -0.43
N PHE A 104 4.77 6.19 -0.39
CA PHE A 104 5.67 5.62 0.61
C PHE A 104 5.41 6.29 1.96
N LEU A 105 5.27 5.49 2.99
CA LEU A 105 5.23 5.96 4.37
C LEU A 105 6.60 5.72 5.01
N SER A 106 7.16 6.76 5.62
CA SER A 106 8.43 6.66 6.35
C SER A 106 8.22 5.96 7.70
N GLY A 107 9.18 5.18 8.12
CA GLY A 107 9.16 4.48 9.41
C GLY A 107 10.11 3.29 9.42
N SER A 108 10.30 2.70 10.59
CA SER A 108 11.11 1.50 10.81
C SER A 108 10.38 0.51 11.72
N ASP A 109 10.75 -0.75 11.61
CA ASP A 109 10.25 -1.79 12.52
C ASP A 109 10.85 -1.58 13.91
N LYS A 110 10.05 -1.81 14.95
CA LYS A 110 10.50 -1.81 16.34
C LYS A 110 10.22 -3.17 16.96
N ASN A 111 11.25 -3.80 17.53
CA ASN A 111 11.11 -5.11 18.13
C ASN A 111 10.63 -5.02 19.58
N ASN A 112 11.03 -3.97 20.30
CA ASN A 112 10.66 -3.78 21.70
C ASN A 112 9.65 -2.64 21.80
N LEU A 113 8.43 -2.97 22.21
CA LEU A 113 7.34 -2.03 22.44
C LEU A 113 7.24 -1.69 23.92
N ASN A 114 7.14 -0.40 24.24
CA ASN A 114 6.81 0.08 25.57
C ASN A 114 5.31 0.40 25.68
N TYR A 115 4.83 0.73 26.89
CA TYR A 115 3.41 1.04 27.14
C TYR A 115 2.89 2.18 26.26
N LYS A 116 3.69 3.21 25.99
CA LYS A 116 3.33 4.34 25.13
C LYS A 116 3.10 3.89 23.69
N ASN A 117 3.95 3.00 23.18
CA ASN A 117 3.76 2.43 21.83
C ASN A 117 2.47 1.62 21.75
N CYS A 118 2.16 0.81 22.77
CA CYS A 118 0.92 0.02 22.83
C CYS A 118 -0.31 0.94 22.89
N PHE A 119 -0.26 2.01 23.68
CA PHE A 119 -1.31 3.01 23.75
C PHE A 119 -1.55 3.69 22.39
N ASP A 120 -0.49 4.13 21.72
CA ASP A 120 -0.58 4.78 20.40
C ASP A 120 -1.12 3.82 19.33
N ILE A 121 -0.74 2.56 19.37
CA ILE A 121 -1.30 1.52 18.49
C ILE A 121 -2.80 1.38 18.75
N GLY A 122 -3.22 1.20 20.01
CA GLY A 122 -4.63 1.06 20.40
C GLY A 122 -5.47 2.26 19.97
N LYS A 123 -4.95 3.47 20.19
CA LYS A 123 -5.59 4.73 19.74
C LYS A 123 -5.78 4.78 18.24
N ASN A 124 -4.80 4.34 17.45
CA ASN A 124 -4.91 4.34 15.99
C ASN A 124 -5.86 3.25 15.49
N VAL A 125 -5.88 2.07 16.13
CA VAL A 125 -6.86 1.01 15.84
C VAL A 125 -8.28 1.51 16.12
N ALA A 126 -8.51 2.18 17.25
CA ALA A 126 -9.82 2.75 17.59
C ALA A 126 -10.27 3.81 16.56
N LYS A 127 -9.36 4.70 16.14
CA LYS A 127 -9.64 5.66 15.06
C LYS A 127 -10.02 4.96 13.75
N PHE A 128 -9.31 3.90 13.39
CA PHE A 128 -9.61 3.10 12.21
C PHE A 128 -11.00 2.49 12.30
N HIS A 129 -11.35 1.83 13.42
CA HIS A 129 -12.67 1.24 13.64
C HIS A 129 -13.78 2.30 13.52
N LYS A 130 -13.61 3.46 14.17
CA LYS A 130 -14.56 4.58 14.06
C LYS A 130 -14.70 5.08 12.61
N ALA A 131 -13.59 5.15 11.88
CA ALA A 131 -13.61 5.60 10.49
C ALA A 131 -14.30 4.60 9.54
N THR A 132 -14.27 3.30 9.86
CA THR A 132 -14.81 2.23 9.03
C THR A 132 -16.19 1.73 9.45
N SER A 133 -16.71 2.13 10.63
CA SER A 133 -17.97 1.65 11.20
C SER A 133 -19.20 1.77 10.27
N LYS A 134 -19.23 2.81 9.41
CA LYS A 134 -20.30 3.04 8.43
C LYS A 134 -20.01 2.45 7.03
N ILE A 135 -18.88 1.79 6.86
CA ILE A 135 -18.53 1.13 5.59
C ILE A 135 -19.14 -0.25 5.62
N LYS A 136 -20.14 -0.51 4.76
CA LYS A 136 -20.68 -1.86 4.56
C LYS A 136 -19.54 -2.76 4.06
N LEU A 137 -19.02 -3.59 4.94
CA LEU A 137 -17.93 -4.51 4.66
C LEU A 137 -18.54 -5.83 4.22
N ILE A 138 -18.36 -6.17 2.96
CA ILE A 138 -18.93 -7.37 2.33
C ILE A 138 -18.31 -8.65 2.89
N SER A 139 -17.24 -8.56 3.70
CA SER A 139 -16.65 -9.74 4.35
C SER A 139 -15.68 -9.32 5.48
N ILE A 140 -15.94 -9.84 6.68
CA ILE A 140 -15.07 -9.67 7.87
C ILE A 140 -13.64 -10.19 7.61
N ILE A 141 -13.50 -11.28 6.85
CA ILE A 141 -12.18 -11.86 6.49
C ILE A 141 -11.33 -10.88 5.68
N LYS A 142 -11.97 -10.09 4.80
CA LYS A 142 -11.25 -9.06 4.01
C LYS A 142 -10.74 -7.90 4.89
N ILE A 143 -11.43 -7.62 6.00
CA ILE A 143 -11.01 -6.59 6.97
C ILE A 143 -9.78 -7.06 7.73
N VAL A 144 -9.73 -8.30 8.17
CA VAL A 144 -8.60 -8.86 8.92
C VAL A 144 -7.32 -8.77 8.07
N LEU A 145 -7.37 -9.16 6.80
CA LEU A 145 -6.22 -9.06 5.88
C LEU A 145 -5.77 -7.60 5.63
N ILE A 146 -6.71 -6.65 5.64
CA ILE A 146 -6.40 -5.22 5.52
C ILE A 146 -5.81 -4.71 6.83
N LEU A 147 -6.39 -5.11 7.97
CA LEU A 147 -5.89 -4.73 9.29
C LEU A 147 -4.48 -5.26 9.51
N GLU A 148 -4.17 -6.49 9.13
CA GLU A 148 -2.80 -7.01 9.18
C GLU A 148 -1.85 -6.18 8.32
N LYS A 149 -2.22 -5.83 7.10
CA LYS A 149 -1.37 -5.00 6.22
C LYS A 149 -1.26 -3.55 6.69
N ILE A 150 -2.35 -2.99 7.19
CA ILE A 150 -2.35 -1.64 7.76
C ILE A 150 -1.60 -1.65 9.10
N LEU A 151 -1.82 -2.63 9.98
CA LEU A 151 -1.09 -2.79 11.24
C LEU A 151 0.39 -3.04 11.03
N GLN A 152 0.78 -3.91 10.10
CA GLN A 152 2.19 -4.09 9.75
C GLN A 152 2.85 -2.80 9.26
N ASN A 153 2.12 -1.97 8.53
CA ASN A 153 2.61 -0.66 8.12
C ASN A 153 2.50 0.38 9.26
N PHE A 154 1.51 0.27 10.16
CA PHE A 154 1.36 1.16 11.33
C PHE A 154 2.41 0.91 12.40
N ILE A 155 2.74 -0.34 12.70
CA ILE A 155 3.84 -0.71 13.59
C ILE A 155 5.15 -0.10 13.07
N LYS A 156 5.32 -0.03 11.74
CA LYS A 156 6.48 0.62 11.10
C LYS A 156 6.50 2.14 11.19
N LEU A 157 5.35 2.79 11.41
CA LEU A 157 5.21 4.25 11.28
C LEU A 157 5.14 4.99 12.61
N GLN A 158 4.69 4.35 13.68
CA GLN A 158 4.41 5.02 14.98
C GLN A 158 5.58 4.92 15.96
N VAL A 159 6.70 4.43 15.49
CA VAL A 159 7.85 4.22 16.35
C VAL A 159 9.03 5.07 15.85
N LYS A 160 8.88 6.37 16.01
CA LYS A 160 9.99 7.33 16.09
C LYS A 160 10.41 7.52 17.53
#